data_cbc2357b0e1ef622d87a1f481e0946bd
#
_entry.id   cbc2357b0e1ef622d87a1f481e0946bd
#
_cell.length_a   1.000
_cell.length_b   1.000
_cell.length_c   1.000
_cell.angle_alpha   90.00
_cell.angle_beta   90.00
_cell.angle_gamma   90.00
#
_symmetry.space_group_name_H-M   'P 1'
#
loop_
_entity.id
_entity.type
_entity.pdbx_description
1 polymer ?
#
loop_
_entity_poly.entity_id
_entity_poly.type
_entity_poly.pdbx_seq_one_letter_code
_entity_poly.pdbx_strand_id
1 'polypeptide(L)'
;MQQVVTEPEVYIETKMKQFKLVDMRQQYPDLIAEAEMTAMGYQDFLVRLLSVEEEGKNARRTGKLLGNARFELSATLGEIDYDFNDTLDKEKIEALGRLQFLDQHENIIIIGPPGVGKSMIATGIGVNACHAGRSVLFVNAKELVDTLHAEMISGKLSETLEKLNRIELLIIDELSYIKMDKERESLFFQIIRQRYEKSSLIITTNLPMGRWDELFTGQLAATAILDRLLHHCHVISITG
;
A
#
# COMPACT_ATOMS: atom_id res chain seq x y z
N MET A 1 37.52 38.19 -9.25
CA MET A 1 37.56 36.81 -8.72
C MET A 1 37.57 35.87 -9.92
N GLN A 2 38.74 35.29 -10.26
CA GLN A 2 38.86 34.28 -11.30
C GLN A 2 38.16 33.00 -10.76
N GLN A 3 37.08 32.57 -11.44
CA GLN A 3 36.57 31.23 -11.25
C GLN A 3 37.62 30.26 -11.70
N VAL A 4 38.13 29.45 -10.77
CA VAL A 4 38.95 28.29 -11.09
C VAL A 4 38.08 27.40 -11.97
N VAL A 5 38.44 27.29 -13.26
CA VAL A 5 37.78 26.37 -14.20
C VAL A 5 38.13 24.97 -13.73
N THR A 6 37.32 24.40 -12.88
CA THR A 6 37.38 22.99 -12.54
C THR A 6 37.10 22.20 -13.82
N GLU A 7 37.85 21.12 -14.09
CA GLU A 7 37.56 20.25 -15.24
C GLU A 7 36.07 19.92 -15.29
N PRO A 8 35.41 20.02 -16.46
CA PRO A 8 33.95 19.88 -16.56
C PRO A 8 33.39 18.64 -15.87
N GLU A 9 34.10 17.52 -15.96
CA GLU A 9 33.75 16.25 -15.33
C GLU A 9 33.67 16.36 -13.79
N VAL A 10 34.71 16.95 -13.17
CA VAL A 10 34.77 17.13 -11.71
C VAL A 10 33.66 18.07 -11.24
N TYR A 11 33.35 19.10 -12.03
CA TYR A 11 32.26 20.01 -11.72
C TYR A 11 30.90 19.28 -11.78
N ILE A 12 30.65 18.52 -12.84
CA ILE A 12 29.42 17.74 -13.05
C ILE A 12 29.21 16.75 -11.90
N GLU A 13 30.22 15.92 -11.62
CA GLU A 13 30.14 14.94 -10.53
C GLU A 13 29.86 15.58 -9.17
N THR A 14 30.56 16.66 -8.87
CA THR A 14 30.40 17.40 -7.61
C THR A 14 28.98 17.93 -7.49
N LYS A 15 28.43 18.52 -8.57
CA LYS A 15 27.07 19.06 -8.56
C LYS A 15 26.01 17.97 -8.50
N MET A 16 26.16 16.89 -9.24
CA MET A 16 25.24 15.75 -9.16
C MET A 16 25.21 15.15 -7.75
N LYS A 17 26.36 15.03 -7.08
CA LYS A 17 26.44 14.60 -5.68
C LYS A 17 25.75 15.59 -4.75
N GLN A 18 25.98 16.89 -4.89
CA GLN A 18 25.35 17.93 -4.10
C GLN A 18 23.83 17.93 -4.23
N PHE A 19 23.31 17.72 -5.44
CA PHE A 19 21.88 17.68 -5.74
C PHE A 19 21.25 16.30 -5.53
N LYS A 20 22.02 15.31 -5.06
CA LYS A 20 21.57 13.93 -4.81
C LYS A 20 21.01 13.25 -6.07
N LEU A 21 21.62 13.51 -7.21
CA LEU A 21 21.32 12.88 -8.50
C LEU A 21 22.15 11.60 -8.64
N VAL A 22 21.70 10.53 -8.00
CA VAL A 22 22.50 9.31 -7.80
C VAL A 22 22.64 8.51 -9.10
N ASP A 23 21.53 8.26 -9.77
CA ASP A 23 21.49 7.42 -10.96
C ASP A 23 22.07 8.17 -12.17
N MET A 24 21.73 9.43 -12.29
CA MET A 24 22.38 10.32 -13.26
C MET A 24 23.89 10.30 -13.14
N ARG A 25 24.43 10.45 -11.92
CA ARG A 25 25.85 10.46 -11.66
C ARG A 25 26.54 9.14 -12.02
N GLN A 26 25.82 8.02 -11.87
CA GLN A 26 26.38 6.72 -12.20
C GLN A 26 26.41 6.44 -13.70
N GLN A 27 25.41 6.95 -14.44
CA GLN A 27 25.20 6.59 -15.83
C GLN A 27 25.61 7.69 -16.83
N TYR A 28 25.86 8.94 -16.38
CA TYR A 28 26.15 10.03 -17.31
C TYR A 28 27.37 9.80 -18.20
N PRO A 29 28.47 9.11 -17.76
CA PRO A 29 29.60 8.89 -18.67
C PRO A 29 29.22 7.98 -19.83
N ASP A 30 28.50 6.92 -19.57
CA ASP A 30 28.01 5.97 -20.58
C ASP A 30 27.01 6.62 -21.53
N LEU A 31 26.12 7.49 -20.99
CA LEU A 31 25.17 8.25 -21.80
C LEU A 31 25.83 9.29 -22.70
N ILE A 32 26.94 9.92 -22.28
CA ILE A 32 27.71 10.81 -23.12
C ILE A 32 28.33 9.99 -24.29
N ALA A 33 28.97 8.86 -24.02
CA ALA A 33 29.54 8.00 -25.04
C ALA A 33 28.45 7.52 -26.04
N GLU A 34 27.29 7.11 -25.55
CA GLU A 34 26.15 6.73 -26.40
C GLU A 34 25.70 7.91 -27.28
N ALA A 35 25.54 9.10 -26.69
CA ALA A 35 25.13 10.30 -27.42
C ALA A 35 26.10 10.72 -28.53
N GLU A 36 27.41 10.60 -28.29
CA GLU A 36 28.47 10.87 -29.30
C GLU A 36 28.40 9.85 -30.43
N MET A 37 28.23 8.57 -30.12
CA MET A 37 28.17 7.49 -31.13
C MET A 37 26.91 7.60 -32.02
N THR A 38 25.80 8.03 -31.44
CA THR A 38 24.48 8.10 -32.13
C THR A 38 24.18 9.48 -32.72
N ALA A 39 25.05 10.47 -32.55
CA ALA A 39 24.83 11.87 -32.88
C ALA A 39 23.51 12.40 -32.27
N MET A 40 23.23 12.03 -31.01
CA MET A 40 22.02 12.40 -30.28
C MET A 40 21.90 13.92 -30.13
N GLY A 41 20.68 14.45 -30.31
CA GLY A 41 20.41 15.87 -30.09
C GLY A 41 20.53 16.27 -28.61
N TYR A 42 20.90 17.51 -28.32
CA TYR A 42 21.07 17.98 -26.95
C TYR A 42 19.79 17.84 -26.10
N GLN A 43 18.63 18.03 -26.70
CA GLN A 43 17.35 17.86 -25.99
C GLN A 43 17.08 16.40 -25.63
N ASP A 44 17.33 15.49 -26.57
CA ASP A 44 17.14 14.05 -26.36
C ASP A 44 18.10 13.52 -25.29
N PHE A 45 19.35 14.00 -25.30
CA PHE A 45 20.32 13.68 -24.25
C PHE A 45 19.85 14.13 -22.87
N LEU A 46 19.32 15.37 -22.74
CA LEU A 46 18.81 15.86 -21.46
C LEU A 46 17.59 15.06 -21.01
N VAL A 47 16.66 14.74 -21.90
CA VAL A 47 15.50 13.89 -21.60
C VAL A 47 15.99 12.54 -21.08
N ARG A 48 16.90 11.88 -21.80
CA ARG A 48 17.44 10.58 -21.41
C ARG A 48 18.10 10.61 -20.03
N LEU A 49 18.91 11.65 -19.78
CA LEU A 49 19.61 11.82 -18.51
C LEU A 49 18.65 12.03 -17.34
N LEU A 50 17.58 12.85 -17.53
CA LEU A 50 16.55 13.08 -16.52
C LEU A 50 15.72 11.82 -16.25
N SER A 51 15.39 11.05 -17.31
CA SER A 51 14.62 9.80 -17.18
C SER A 51 15.33 8.77 -16.31
N VAL A 52 16.65 8.64 -16.46
CA VAL A 52 17.46 7.74 -15.63
C VAL A 52 17.33 8.07 -14.13
N GLU A 53 17.41 9.34 -13.76
CA GLU A 53 17.27 9.76 -12.35
C GLU A 53 15.83 9.58 -11.84
N GLU A 54 14.83 9.85 -12.68
CA GLU A 54 13.43 9.66 -12.35
C GLU A 54 13.12 8.18 -12.09
N GLU A 55 13.53 7.29 -12.99
CA GLU A 55 13.36 5.85 -12.85
C GLU A 55 14.03 5.32 -11.57
N GLY A 56 15.28 5.73 -11.31
CA GLY A 56 16.00 5.32 -10.12
C GLY A 56 15.36 5.85 -8.82
N LYS A 57 14.89 7.09 -8.80
CA LYS A 57 14.15 7.65 -7.66
C LYS A 57 12.84 6.91 -7.42
N ASN A 58 12.10 6.60 -8.48
CA ASN A 58 10.85 5.87 -8.39
C ASN A 58 11.08 4.45 -7.88
N ALA A 59 12.10 3.75 -8.39
CA ALA A 59 12.45 2.41 -7.93
C ALA A 59 12.81 2.39 -6.43
N ARG A 60 13.64 3.34 -5.97
CA ARG A 60 13.97 3.47 -4.54
C ARG A 60 12.76 3.80 -3.67
N ARG A 61 11.87 4.68 -4.16
CA ARG A 61 10.62 5.03 -3.45
C ARG A 61 9.72 3.81 -3.32
N THR A 62 9.48 3.09 -4.41
CA THR A 62 8.67 1.87 -4.42
C THR A 62 9.26 0.79 -3.52
N GLY A 63 10.59 0.57 -3.56
CA GLY A 63 11.26 -0.38 -2.68
C GLY A 63 11.06 -0.06 -1.19
N LYS A 64 11.09 1.23 -0.82
CA LYS A 64 10.79 1.67 0.56
C LYS A 64 9.33 1.44 0.94
N LEU A 65 8.39 1.73 0.02
CA LEU A 65 6.96 1.52 0.27
C LEU A 65 6.65 0.04 0.47
N LEU A 66 7.17 -0.84 -0.38
CA LEU A 66 7.05 -2.29 -0.26
C LEU A 66 7.64 -2.80 1.06
N GLY A 67 8.83 -2.34 1.44
CA GLY A 67 9.45 -2.72 2.72
C GLY A 67 8.67 -2.25 3.95
N ASN A 68 8.03 -1.09 3.87
CA ASN A 68 7.22 -0.54 4.97
C ASN A 68 5.83 -1.17 5.06
N ALA A 69 5.32 -1.73 3.97
CA ALA A 69 3.99 -2.32 3.90
C ALA A 69 3.84 -3.59 4.74
N ARG A 70 4.94 -4.30 5.04
CA ARG A 70 4.98 -5.52 5.89
C ARG A 70 4.10 -6.65 5.35
N PHE A 71 4.08 -6.84 4.04
CA PHE A 71 3.37 -7.98 3.46
C PHE A 71 3.95 -9.30 3.97
N GLU A 72 3.08 -10.21 4.40
CA GLU A 72 3.47 -11.56 4.83
C GLU A 72 3.78 -12.47 3.63
N LEU A 73 3.13 -12.19 2.49
CA LEU A 73 3.28 -12.94 1.26
C LEU A 73 3.85 -12.02 0.17
N SER A 74 4.73 -12.54 -0.65
CA SER A 74 5.10 -11.90 -1.91
C SER A 74 4.11 -12.39 -2.97
N ALA A 75 3.13 -11.55 -3.30
CA ALA A 75 2.10 -11.88 -4.28
C ALA A 75 1.77 -10.67 -5.15
N THR A 76 1.57 -10.91 -6.43
CA THR A 76 1.08 -9.91 -7.39
C THR A 76 -0.27 -10.36 -7.95
N LEU A 77 -1.07 -9.43 -8.48
CA LEU A 77 -2.36 -9.79 -9.10
C LEU A 77 -2.19 -10.68 -10.33
N GLY A 78 -1.03 -10.62 -11.00
CA GLY A 78 -0.71 -11.46 -12.16
C GLY A 78 -0.43 -12.93 -11.81
N GLU A 79 -0.17 -13.23 -10.53
CA GLU A 79 0.08 -14.59 -10.04
C GLU A 79 -1.20 -15.28 -9.54
N ILE A 80 -2.35 -14.61 -9.60
CA ILE A 80 -3.63 -15.20 -9.21
C ILE A 80 -4.05 -16.21 -10.28
N ASP A 81 -4.21 -17.45 -9.86
CA ASP A 81 -4.78 -18.51 -10.69
C ASP A 81 -6.32 -18.42 -10.65
N TYR A 82 -6.89 -17.80 -11.65
CA TYR A 82 -8.34 -17.65 -11.77
C TYR A 82 -9.04 -18.95 -12.16
N ASP A 83 -8.30 -19.91 -12.72
CA ASP A 83 -8.85 -21.22 -13.09
C ASP A 83 -8.97 -22.15 -11.87
N PHE A 84 -8.25 -21.84 -10.78
CA PHE A 84 -8.34 -22.56 -9.52
C PHE A 84 -9.73 -22.45 -8.86
N ASN A 85 -10.41 -21.32 -9.05
CA ASN A 85 -11.73 -21.08 -8.45
C ASN A 85 -12.60 -20.20 -9.35
N ASP A 86 -13.60 -20.81 -9.98
CA ASP A 86 -14.54 -20.15 -10.91
C ASP A 86 -15.37 -19.02 -10.28
N THR A 87 -15.34 -18.88 -8.94
CA THR A 87 -16.04 -17.80 -8.23
C THR A 87 -15.21 -16.52 -8.11
N LEU A 88 -13.96 -16.54 -8.56
CA LEU A 88 -13.11 -15.35 -8.61
C LEU A 88 -13.54 -14.45 -9.78
N ASP A 89 -14.10 -13.31 -9.45
CA ASP A 89 -14.44 -12.26 -10.41
C ASP A 89 -13.17 -11.52 -10.85
N LYS A 90 -12.55 -12.06 -11.92
CA LYS A 90 -11.30 -11.52 -12.49
C LYS A 90 -11.45 -10.05 -12.88
N GLU A 91 -12.54 -9.69 -13.56
CA GLU A 91 -12.75 -8.32 -14.05
C GLU A 91 -12.83 -7.33 -12.89
N LYS A 92 -13.51 -7.72 -11.82
CA LYS A 92 -13.64 -6.91 -10.60
C LYS A 92 -12.30 -6.77 -9.87
N ILE A 93 -11.54 -7.86 -9.72
CA ILE A 93 -10.23 -7.85 -9.06
C ILE A 93 -9.25 -6.98 -9.86
N GLU A 94 -9.20 -7.13 -11.18
CA GLU A 94 -8.36 -6.29 -12.04
C GLU A 94 -8.79 -4.80 -12.01
N ALA A 95 -10.10 -4.53 -11.96
CA ALA A 95 -10.62 -3.17 -11.84
C ALA A 95 -10.17 -2.52 -10.51
N LEU A 96 -10.25 -3.25 -9.41
CA LEU A 96 -9.75 -2.80 -8.10
C LEU A 96 -8.23 -2.64 -8.09
N GLY A 97 -7.52 -3.48 -8.83
CA GLY A 97 -6.08 -3.36 -9.04
C GLY A 97 -5.64 -2.07 -9.75
N ARG A 98 -6.56 -1.34 -10.41
CA ARG A 98 -6.32 -0.01 -10.99
C ARG A 98 -6.40 1.12 -9.96
N LEU A 99 -6.77 0.83 -8.71
CA LEU A 99 -6.67 1.70 -7.54
C LEU A 99 -7.60 2.92 -7.50
N GLN A 100 -8.61 3.02 -8.36
CA GLN A 100 -9.56 4.15 -8.34
C GLN A 100 -10.29 4.29 -6.99
N PHE A 101 -10.55 3.17 -6.30
CA PHE A 101 -11.16 3.15 -4.98
C PHE A 101 -10.34 3.94 -3.92
N LEU A 102 -9.00 4.02 -4.08
CA LEU A 102 -8.14 4.81 -3.18
C LEU A 102 -8.40 6.31 -3.30
N ASP A 103 -8.60 6.81 -4.52
CA ASP A 103 -8.87 8.21 -4.77
C ASP A 103 -10.27 8.61 -4.30
N GLN A 104 -11.18 7.65 -4.22
CA GLN A 104 -12.56 7.80 -3.75
C GLN A 104 -12.72 7.49 -2.26
N HIS A 105 -11.65 7.07 -1.58
CA HIS A 105 -11.65 6.65 -0.18
C HIS A 105 -12.64 5.51 0.13
N GLU A 106 -12.83 4.62 -0.84
CA GLU A 106 -13.69 3.45 -0.71
C GLU A 106 -12.95 2.27 -0.08
N ASN A 107 -13.69 1.34 0.48
CA ASN A 107 -13.18 0.16 1.13
C ASN A 107 -13.33 -1.09 0.26
N ILE A 108 -12.59 -2.14 0.59
CA ILE A 108 -12.76 -3.47 0.01
C ILE A 108 -12.93 -4.47 1.16
N ILE A 109 -13.95 -5.34 1.06
CA ILE A 109 -14.11 -6.49 1.94
C ILE A 109 -14.04 -7.75 1.11
N ILE A 110 -13.11 -8.66 1.46
CA ILE A 110 -12.91 -9.94 0.79
C ILE A 110 -13.37 -11.05 1.72
N ILE A 111 -14.42 -11.75 1.33
CA ILE A 111 -15.09 -12.78 2.14
C ILE A 111 -14.95 -14.14 1.46
N GLY A 112 -14.64 -15.18 2.22
CA GLY A 112 -14.61 -16.54 1.71
C GLY A 112 -13.95 -17.52 2.69
N PRO A 113 -14.07 -18.84 2.46
CA PRO A 113 -13.46 -19.84 3.33
C PRO A 113 -11.92 -19.73 3.39
N PRO A 114 -11.26 -20.41 4.32
CA PRO A 114 -9.81 -20.48 4.35
C PRO A 114 -9.22 -21.05 3.04
N GLY A 115 -8.06 -20.56 2.62
CA GLY A 115 -7.32 -21.13 1.48
C GLY A 115 -7.76 -20.68 0.09
N VAL A 116 -8.81 -19.84 -0.06
CA VAL A 116 -9.31 -19.40 -1.37
C VAL A 116 -8.59 -18.17 -1.97
N GLY A 117 -7.48 -17.73 -1.39
CA GLY A 117 -6.66 -16.65 -1.96
C GLY A 117 -7.00 -15.23 -1.51
N LYS A 118 -7.83 -15.03 -0.47
CA LYS A 118 -8.21 -13.69 0.04
C LYS A 118 -7.01 -12.79 0.32
N SER A 119 -6.06 -13.27 1.13
CA SER A 119 -4.86 -12.52 1.52
C SER A 119 -3.94 -12.26 0.33
N MET A 120 -3.90 -13.18 -0.65
CA MET A 120 -3.16 -13.01 -1.89
C MET A 120 -3.74 -11.86 -2.74
N ILE A 121 -5.06 -11.79 -2.87
CA ILE A 121 -5.75 -10.69 -3.58
C ILE A 121 -5.49 -9.37 -2.86
N ALA A 122 -5.66 -9.32 -1.54
CA ALA A 122 -5.41 -8.12 -0.73
C ALA A 122 -3.97 -7.64 -0.87
N THR A 123 -2.99 -8.55 -0.80
CA THR A 123 -1.57 -8.26 -1.00
C THR A 123 -1.30 -7.76 -2.41
N GLY A 124 -1.83 -8.40 -3.45
CA GLY A 124 -1.63 -8.01 -4.85
C GLY A 124 -2.14 -6.59 -5.13
N ILE A 125 -3.31 -6.21 -4.59
CA ILE A 125 -3.83 -4.84 -4.66
C ILE A 125 -2.89 -3.88 -3.90
N GLY A 126 -2.41 -4.26 -2.71
CA GLY A 126 -1.48 -3.48 -1.92
C GLY A 126 -0.13 -3.26 -2.61
N VAL A 127 0.40 -4.28 -3.27
CA VAL A 127 1.63 -4.20 -4.09
C VAL A 127 1.45 -3.21 -5.25
N ASN A 128 0.33 -3.28 -5.96
CA ASN A 128 0.01 -2.29 -7.00
C ASN A 128 -0.07 -0.87 -6.42
N ALA A 129 -0.65 -0.70 -5.24
CA ALA A 129 -0.70 0.60 -4.56
C ALA A 129 0.71 1.13 -4.23
N CYS A 130 1.63 0.29 -3.75
CA CYS A 130 3.03 0.66 -3.54
C CYS A 130 3.72 1.08 -4.85
N HIS A 131 3.48 0.37 -5.95
CA HIS A 131 4.01 0.74 -7.27
C HIS A 131 3.44 2.07 -7.78
N ALA A 132 2.19 2.38 -7.45
CA ALA A 132 1.57 3.68 -7.71
C ALA A 132 2.04 4.79 -6.73
N GLY A 133 2.99 4.49 -5.83
CA GLY A 133 3.54 5.46 -4.88
C GLY A 133 2.66 5.72 -3.66
N ARG A 134 1.64 4.90 -3.40
CA ARG A 134 0.76 4.99 -2.23
C ARG A 134 1.36 4.27 -1.03
N SER A 135 1.12 4.81 0.15
CA SER A 135 1.55 4.19 1.40
C SER A 135 0.58 3.09 1.82
N VAL A 136 1.12 1.89 2.08
CA VAL A 136 0.35 0.70 2.47
C VAL A 136 0.88 0.14 3.78
N LEU A 137 -0.01 -0.38 4.60
CA LEU A 137 0.34 -1.23 5.74
C LEU A 137 -0.55 -2.47 5.72
N PHE A 138 0.07 -3.63 5.71
CA PHE A 138 -0.57 -4.93 5.90
C PHE A 138 -0.38 -5.37 7.35
N VAL A 139 -1.44 -5.80 8.00
CA VAL A 139 -1.40 -6.25 9.39
C VAL A 139 -2.49 -7.29 9.63
N ASN A 140 -2.16 -8.32 10.40
CA ASN A 140 -3.16 -9.27 10.91
C ASN A 140 -4.08 -8.55 11.90
N ALA A 141 -5.38 -8.81 11.81
CA ALA A 141 -6.37 -8.12 12.64
C ALA A 141 -6.12 -8.29 14.15
N LYS A 142 -5.69 -9.49 14.57
CA LYS A 142 -5.36 -9.75 15.97
C LYS A 142 -4.15 -8.93 16.43
N GLU A 143 -3.07 -8.93 15.63
CA GLU A 143 -1.86 -8.17 15.93
C GLU A 143 -2.17 -6.67 16.04
N LEU A 144 -2.98 -6.13 15.13
CA LEU A 144 -3.39 -4.73 15.15
C LEU A 144 -4.06 -4.36 16.47
N VAL A 145 -5.06 -5.15 16.86
CA VAL A 145 -5.87 -4.84 18.06
C VAL A 145 -5.06 -5.04 19.34
N ASP A 146 -4.23 -6.10 19.40
CA ASP A 146 -3.34 -6.33 20.55
C ASP A 146 -2.28 -5.22 20.69
N THR A 147 -1.72 -4.73 19.56
CA THR A 147 -0.80 -3.59 19.54
C THR A 147 -1.48 -2.33 20.05
N LEU A 148 -2.66 -2.00 19.56
CA LEU A 148 -3.39 -0.80 20.02
C LEU A 148 -3.73 -0.87 21.50
N HIS A 149 -4.11 -2.05 22.02
CA HIS A 149 -4.38 -2.25 23.42
C HIS A 149 -3.11 -2.05 24.29
N ALA A 150 -1.97 -2.58 23.86
CA ALA A 150 -0.69 -2.35 24.53
C ALA A 150 -0.29 -0.85 24.51
N GLU A 151 -0.49 -0.17 23.38
CA GLU A 151 -0.20 1.26 23.25
C GLU A 151 -1.16 2.12 24.06
N MET A 152 -2.41 1.71 24.26
CA MET A 152 -3.35 2.35 25.17
C MET A 152 -2.86 2.27 26.61
N ILE A 153 -2.42 1.11 27.05
CA ILE A 153 -1.87 0.91 28.42
C ILE A 153 -0.61 1.74 28.62
N SER A 154 0.26 1.85 27.61
CA SER A 154 1.50 2.63 27.68
C SER A 154 1.31 4.15 27.49
N GLY A 155 0.09 4.62 27.22
CA GLY A 155 -0.23 6.03 26.98
C GLY A 155 0.21 6.56 25.61
N LYS A 156 0.55 5.69 24.65
CA LYS A 156 1.03 6.04 23.29
C LYS A 156 0.01 5.85 22.19
N LEU A 157 -1.23 5.49 22.54
CA LEU A 157 -2.29 5.20 21.58
C LEU A 157 -2.48 6.31 20.53
N SER A 158 -2.46 7.58 20.96
CA SER A 158 -2.66 8.73 20.06
C SER A 158 -1.61 8.78 18.95
N GLU A 159 -0.34 8.57 19.31
CA GLU A 159 0.77 8.57 18.35
C GLU A 159 0.63 7.40 17.34
N THR A 160 0.19 6.25 17.82
CA THR A 160 0.01 5.07 16.97
C THR A 160 -1.16 5.26 16.01
N LEU A 161 -2.29 5.79 16.49
CA LEU A 161 -3.42 6.14 15.63
C LEU A 161 -3.06 7.20 14.58
N GLU A 162 -2.28 8.22 14.95
CA GLU A 162 -1.79 9.22 14.00
C GLU A 162 -0.90 8.60 12.90
N LYS A 163 -0.02 7.66 13.26
CA LYS A 163 0.79 6.92 12.28
C LYS A 163 -0.09 6.09 11.34
N LEU A 164 -1.07 5.38 11.86
CA LEU A 164 -2.02 4.61 11.06
C LEU A 164 -2.85 5.51 10.13
N ASN A 165 -3.25 6.68 10.57
CA ASN A 165 -4.02 7.63 9.76
C ASN A 165 -3.24 8.24 8.58
N ARG A 166 -1.91 8.23 8.62
CA ARG A 166 -1.05 8.67 7.50
C ARG A 166 -0.92 7.62 6.39
N ILE A 167 -1.31 6.39 6.66
CA ILE A 167 -1.29 5.30 5.68
C ILE A 167 -2.52 5.43 4.77
N GLU A 168 -2.32 5.50 3.46
CA GLU A 168 -3.41 5.64 2.49
C GLU A 168 -4.25 4.36 2.39
N LEU A 169 -3.60 3.19 2.42
CA LEU A 169 -4.26 1.89 2.39
C LEU A 169 -3.86 1.02 3.59
N LEU A 170 -4.80 0.73 4.48
CA LEU A 170 -4.59 -0.22 5.57
C LEU A 170 -5.28 -1.54 5.21
N ILE A 171 -4.50 -2.62 5.14
CA ILE A 171 -4.99 -3.98 4.92
C ILE A 171 -5.05 -4.69 6.26
N ILE A 172 -6.24 -5.10 6.66
CA ILE A 172 -6.50 -5.82 7.90
C ILE A 172 -6.88 -7.26 7.52
N ASP A 173 -5.94 -8.17 7.72
CA ASP A 173 -6.11 -9.56 7.32
C ASP A 173 -6.70 -10.40 8.47
N GLU A 174 -7.49 -11.40 8.12
CA GLU A 174 -8.04 -12.42 9.02
C GLU A 174 -8.92 -11.88 10.17
N LEU A 175 -9.81 -10.93 9.89
CA LEU A 175 -10.69 -10.36 10.93
C LEU A 175 -11.53 -11.41 11.68
N SER A 176 -11.85 -12.54 11.07
CA SER A 176 -12.72 -13.59 11.64
C SER A 176 -12.11 -14.37 12.81
N TYR A 177 -10.81 -14.26 13.06
CA TYR A 177 -10.14 -15.01 14.14
C TYR A 177 -10.06 -14.26 15.47
N ILE A 178 -10.72 -13.10 15.58
CA ILE A 178 -10.69 -12.31 16.81
C ILE A 178 -12.08 -12.28 17.44
N LYS A 179 -12.16 -12.65 18.71
CA LYS A 179 -13.28 -12.32 19.56
C LYS A 179 -12.88 -11.11 20.40
N MET A 180 -13.46 -9.95 20.09
CA MET A 180 -13.09 -8.70 20.74
C MET A 180 -13.83 -8.53 22.07
N ASP A 181 -13.11 -8.15 23.11
CA ASP A 181 -13.72 -7.56 24.32
C ASP A 181 -14.09 -6.09 24.06
N LYS A 182 -14.75 -5.45 25.03
CA LYS A 182 -15.22 -4.06 24.89
C LYS A 182 -14.10 -3.06 24.62
N GLU A 183 -12.92 -3.26 25.19
CA GLU A 183 -11.78 -2.35 25.02
C GLU A 183 -11.24 -2.47 23.60
N ARG A 184 -10.97 -3.70 23.14
CA ARG A 184 -10.49 -3.98 21.79
C ARG A 184 -11.48 -3.54 20.71
N GLU A 185 -12.77 -3.80 20.94
CA GLU A 185 -13.85 -3.32 20.06
C GLU A 185 -13.83 -1.80 19.93
N SER A 186 -13.69 -1.08 21.05
CA SER A 186 -13.61 0.38 21.04
C SER A 186 -12.39 0.87 20.26
N LEU A 187 -11.22 0.20 20.38
CA LEU A 187 -10.02 0.53 19.63
C LEU A 187 -10.17 0.28 18.14
N PHE A 188 -10.76 -0.86 17.76
CA PHE A 188 -11.04 -1.17 16.37
C PHE A 188 -12.03 -0.15 15.76
N PHE A 189 -13.10 0.19 16.50
CA PHE A 189 -14.04 1.22 16.09
C PHE A 189 -13.38 2.60 15.88
N GLN A 190 -12.42 2.97 16.73
CA GLN A 190 -11.66 4.22 16.57
C GLN A 190 -10.92 4.25 15.24
N ILE A 191 -10.28 3.15 14.81
CA ILE A 191 -9.60 3.08 13.51
C ILE A 191 -10.61 3.31 12.38
N ILE A 192 -11.72 2.54 12.39
CA ILE A 192 -12.72 2.64 11.33
C ILE A 192 -13.29 4.06 11.25
N ARG A 193 -13.60 4.67 12.40
CA ARG A 193 -14.14 6.03 12.48
C ARG A 193 -13.15 7.09 11.97
N GLN A 194 -11.88 6.97 12.32
CA GLN A 194 -10.87 7.96 11.93
C GLN A 194 -10.54 7.91 10.45
N ARG A 195 -10.67 6.72 9.82
CA ARG A 195 -10.41 6.49 8.40
C ARG A 195 -11.63 6.72 7.51
N TYR A 196 -12.82 6.73 8.08
CA TYR A 196 -14.06 6.90 7.36
C TYR A 196 -14.01 8.14 6.44
N GLU A 197 -14.25 7.97 5.13
CA GLU A 197 -14.20 8.99 4.06
C GLU A 197 -12.83 9.74 3.93
N LYS A 198 -11.76 9.23 4.52
CA LYS A 198 -10.43 9.88 4.49
C LYS A 198 -9.35 9.00 3.90
N SER A 199 -9.49 7.70 4.02
CA SER A 199 -8.52 6.72 3.53
C SER A 199 -9.16 5.35 3.45
N SER A 200 -8.59 4.45 2.64
CA SER A 200 -9.19 3.16 2.32
C SER A 200 -8.74 2.03 3.24
N LEU A 201 -9.61 1.04 3.35
CA LEU A 201 -9.36 -0.22 4.04
C LEU A 201 -9.56 -1.40 3.09
N ILE A 202 -8.73 -2.43 3.23
CA ILE A 202 -9.05 -3.77 2.74
C ILE A 202 -9.17 -4.66 3.97
N ILE A 203 -10.26 -5.40 4.07
CA ILE A 203 -10.50 -6.35 5.17
C ILE A 203 -10.72 -7.72 4.57
N THR A 204 -9.97 -8.72 5.03
CA THR A 204 -10.26 -10.12 4.70
C THR A 204 -10.93 -10.83 5.87
N THR A 205 -11.86 -11.70 5.59
CA THR A 205 -12.61 -12.44 6.60
C THR A 205 -13.15 -13.76 6.07
N ASN A 206 -13.27 -14.75 6.94
CA ASN A 206 -13.98 -15.99 6.62
C ASN A 206 -15.47 -15.91 7.04
N LEU A 207 -15.82 -14.90 7.84
CA LEU A 207 -17.13 -14.77 8.41
C LEU A 207 -18.01 -13.89 7.52
N PRO A 208 -19.19 -14.37 7.07
CA PRO A 208 -20.16 -13.54 6.37
C PRO A 208 -20.55 -12.31 7.19
N MET A 209 -20.77 -11.17 6.53
CA MET A 209 -21.08 -9.91 7.21
C MET A 209 -22.28 -10.00 8.17
N GLY A 210 -23.27 -10.81 7.84
CA GLY A 210 -24.44 -11.03 8.71
C GLY A 210 -24.14 -11.74 10.04
N ARG A 211 -22.91 -12.23 10.21
CA ARG A 211 -22.44 -12.87 11.45
C ARG A 211 -21.32 -12.07 12.15
N TRP A 212 -21.09 -10.83 11.79
CA TRP A 212 -20.05 -10.01 12.41
C TRP A 212 -20.38 -9.61 13.85
N ASP A 213 -21.65 -9.73 14.26
CA ASP A 213 -22.05 -9.62 15.67
C ASP A 213 -21.35 -10.64 16.58
N GLU A 214 -20.88 -11.76 16.02
CA GLU A 214 -20.09 -12.76 16.75
C GLU A 214 -18.66 -12.29 17.09
N LEU A 215 -18.13 -11.30 16.36
CA LEU A 215 -16.81 -10.73 16.56
C LEU A 215 -16.79 -9.66 17.66
N PHE A 216 -17.92 -9.01 17.87
CA PHE A 216 -18.08 -7.84 18.73
C PHE A 216 -18.88 -8.17 19.98
N THR A 217 -18.90 -7.27 20.96
CA THR A 217 -19.59 -7.49 22.24
C THR A 217 -21.10 -7.30 22.15
N GLY A 218 -21.61 -6.88 21.00
CA GLY A 218 -23.04 -6.72 20.77
C GLY A 218 -23.39 -6.21 19.39
N GLN A 219 -24.66 -6.43 19.02
CA GLN A 219 -25.20 -6.09 17.70
C GLN A 219 -25.09 -4.58 17.36
N LEU A 220 -25.20 -3.70 18.35
CA LEU A 220 -25.14 -2.25 18.14
C LEU A 220 -23.74 -1.83 17.65
N ALA A 221 -22.70 -2.37 18.25
CA ALA A 221 -21.30 -2.07 17.85
C ALA A 221 -21.01 -2.64 16.46
N ALA A 222 -21.40 -3.88 16.20
CA ALA A 222 -21.27 -4.50 14.88
C ALA A 222 -21.95 -3.66 13.79
N THR A 223 -23.20 -3.22 14.03
CA THR A 223 -23.94 -2.36 13.09
C THR A 223 -23.20 -1.04 12.83
N ALA A 224 -22.72 -0.37 13.87
CA ALA A 224 -22.05 0.92 13.73
C ALA A 224 -20.72 0.82 12.97
N ILE A 225 -20.02 -0.32 13.07
CA ILE A 225 -18.79 -0.61 12.31
C ILE A 225 -19.14 -0.92 10.85
N LEU A 226 -20.13 -1.81 10.65
CA LEU A 226 -20.56 -2.20 9.31
C LEU A 226 -21.11 -1.02 8.51
N ASP A 227 -21.92 -0.15 9.10
CA ASP A 227 -22.45 1.04 8.42
C ASP A 227 -21.33 1.89 7.83
N ARG A 228 -20.24 2.10 8.56
CA ARG A 228 -19.09 2.89 8.07
C ARG A 228 -18.27 2.16 7.04
N LEU A 229 -18.07 0.87 7.21
CA LEU A 229 -17.26 0.07 6.28
C LEU A 229 -17.98 -0.11 4.95
N LEU A 230 -19.32 -0.30 4.97
CA LEU A 230 -20.12 -0.61 3.80
C LEU A 230 -20.64 0.62 3.05
N HIS A 231 -20.56 1.80 3.64
CA HIS A 231 -21.09 3.03 3.02
C HIS A 231 -20.54 3.27 1.62
N HIS A 232 -19.21 3.05 1.46
CA HIS A 232 -18.51 3.05 0.19
C HIS A 232 -17.59 1.84 0.15
N CYS A 233 -18.11 0.69 -0.33
CA CYS A 233 -17.39 -0.56 -0.23
C CYS A 233 -17.59 -1.49 -1.43
N HIS A 234 -16.50 -2.06 -1.90
CA HIS A 234 -16.50 -3.17 -2.83
C HIS A 234 -16.41 -4.49 -2.08
N VAL A 235 -17.39 -5.36 -2.27
CA VAL A 235 -17.39 -6.69 -1.64
C VAL A 235 -16.98 -7.72 -2.68
N ILE A 236 -15.92 -8.50 -2.38
CA ILE A 236 -15.50 -9.68 -3.13
C ILE A 236 -15.93 -10.89 -2.31
N SER A 237 -16.84 -11.70 -2.82
CA SER A 237 -17.27 -12.93 -2.17
C SER A 237 -16.74 -14.12 -2.94
N ILE A 238 -15.96 -14.96 -2.28
CA ILE A 238 -15.32 -16.14 -2.87
C ILE A 238 -15.94 -17.35 -2.19
N THR A 239 -16.50 -18.26 -2.98
CA THR A 239 -16.99 -19.55 -2.48
C THR A 239 -15.92 -20.60 -2.76
N GLY A 240 -15.80 -21.58 -1.88
CA GLY A 240 -14.87 -22.70 -2.03
C GLY A 240 -15.51 -23.86 -2.78
#